data_88ae37208cdbd8f55e92f16c13953984
#
_entry.id   88ae37208cdbd8f55e92f16c13953984
#
_cell.length_a   1.000
_cell.length_b   1.000
_cell.length_c   1.000
_cell.angle_alpha   90.00
_cell.angle_beta   90.00
_cell.angle_gamma   90.00
#
_symmetry.space_group_name_H-M   'P 1'
#
loop_
_entity.id
_entity.type
_entity.pdbx_description
1 polymer ?
#
loop_
_entity_poly.entity_id
_entity_poly.type
_entity_poly.pdbx_seq_one_letter_code
_entity_poly.pdbx_strand_id
1 'polypeptide(L)'
;MKVLVADELSPEGLEILRSASELTVDAKVGLSPAALKTILGEYEVLAVRSATKVTADVLEKPGRLKLIGRAGVGVDNIDVEAATRKGVVVMNTPGGNSVAVAELTLGLMLALLRYLVPAISSTKAGRWEKKRFAGGHELFRKTVGLLGFGSIGQLVAQRCIAFGATVIAYDPHPVEAARRSGAQIVPLDELFRRADIVSLHVPLADGTRNLVGRAQLKVMRRGSYLVNCARGGIVDEAAVAEALRDGTLAGAAMDVFATEPVPPDHPLLSLDNFLCTPHLGASTEEGQLACASQLAEQLVEYARTGRVRHAINVPGH
;
A
#
# COMPACT_ATOMS: atom_id res chain seq x y z
N MET A 1 -12.78 11.24 26.95
CA MET A 1 -11.82 10.18 26.56
C MET A 1 -10.51 10.81 26.14
N LYS A 2 -9.35 10.35 26.65
CA LYS A 2 -8.05 10.96 26.36
C LYS A 2 -7.40 10.30 25.14
N VAL A 3 -7.09 11.08 24.12
CA VAL A 3 -6.53 10.63 22.84
C VAL A 3 -5.12 11.14 22.67
N LEU A 4 -4.17 10.25 22.38
CA LEU A 4 -2.82 10.60 21.93
C LEU A 4 -2.76 10.52 20.41
N VAL A 5 -2.43 11.61 19.74
CA VAL A 5 -2.10 11.64 18.31
C VAL A 5 -0.58 11.65 18.20
N ALA A 6 0.02 10.53 17.76
CA ALA A 6 1.47 10.33 17.76
C ALA A 6 2.13 10.57 16.40
N ASP A 7 1.35 10.66 15.33
CA ASP A 7 1.80 11.02 13.98
C ASP A 7 1.07 12.26 13.47
N GLU A 8 1.64 12.95 12.48
CA GLU A 8 0.99 14.08 11.83
C GLU A 8 -0.31 13.64 11.15
N LEU A 9 -1.42 14.22 11.53
CA LEU A 9 -2.71 14.14 10.84
C LEU A 9 -2.98 15.43 10.07
N SER A 10 -3.87 15.38 9.08
CA SER A 10 -4.31 16.62 8.42
C SER A 10 -4.94 17.58 9.43
N PRO A 11 -4.83 18.90 9.20
CA PRO A 11 -5.45 19.92 10.08
C PRO A 11 -6.94 19.66 10.30
N GLU A 12 -7.65 19.25 9.26
CA GLU A 12 -9.10 18.97 9.30
C GLU A 12 -9.41 17.75 10.19
N GLY A 13 -8.62 16.68 10.09
CA GLY A 13 -8.77 15.52 10.96
C GLY A 13 -8.53 15.87 12.44
N LEU A 14 -7.52 16.70 12.73
CA LEU A 14 -7.27 17.21 14.07
C LEU A 14 -8.40 18.13 14.56
N GLU A 15 -8.97 18.94 13.69
CA GLU A 15 -10.09 19.83 14.03
C GLU A 15 -11.34 19.03 14.40
N ILE A 16 -11.68 17.97 13.64
CA ILE A 16 -12.78 17.06 13.97
C ILE A 16 -12.59 16.47 15.37
N LEU A 17 -11.38 15.97 15.69
CA LEU A 17 -11.08 15.42 17.00
C LEU A 17 -11.19 16.45 18.13
N ARG A 18 -10.64 17.65 17.93
CA ARG A 18 -10.61 18.71 18.94
C ARG A 18 -11.97 19.36 19.18
N SER A 19 -12.83 19.37 18.17
CA SER A 19 -14.18 19.94 18.27
C SER A 19 -15.16 19.02 19.01
N ALA A 20 -14.79 17.72 19.21
CA ALA A 20 -15.64 16.76 19.92
C ALA A 20 -15.46 16.91 21.42
N SER A 21 -16.53 17.33 22.12
CA SER A 21 -16.54 17.55 23.59
C SER A 21 -16.21 16.29 24.40
N GLU A 22 -16.41 15.10 23.82
CA GLU A 22 -16.15 13.80 24.43
C GLU A 22 -14.65 13.45 24.46
N LEU A 23 -13.82 14.19 23.70
CA LEU A 23 -12.41 13.92 23.52
C LEU A 23 -11.52 14.98 24.16
N THR A 24 -10.42 14.57 24.78
CA THR A 24 -9.29 15.42 25.15
C THR A 24 -8.09 14.98 24.32
N VAL A 25 -7.62 15.81 23.41
CA VAL A 25 -6.64 15.44 22.38
C VAL A 25 -5.27 16.05 22.67
N ASP A 26 -4.29 15.18 22.88
CA ASP A 26 -2.88 15.53 22.99
C ASP A 26 -2.18 15.12 21.68
N ALA A 27 -1.66 16.09 20.91
CA ALA A 27 -0.83 15.83 19.73
C ALA A 27 0.67 15.90 20.13
N LYS A 28 1.35 14.75 20.07
CA LYS A 28 2.78 14.59 20.40
C LYS A 28 3.45 13.77 19.31
N VAL A 29 3.82 14.45 18.24
CA VAL A 29 4.39 13.83 17.03
C VAL A 29 5.89 13.53 17.23
N GLY A 30 6.38 12.46 16.59
CA GLY A 30 7.81 12.13 16.57
C GLY A 30 8.35 11.52 17.86
N LEU A 31 7.49 10.91 18.68
CA LEU A 31 7.90 10.20 19.88
C LEU A 31 8.77 8.98 19.52
N SER A 32 9.89 8.82 20.23
CA SER A 32 10.63 7.56 20.17
C SER A 32 9.80 6.41 20.77
N PRO A 33 10.06 5.15 20.40
CA PRO A 33 9.34 4.01 21.00
C PRO A 33 9.42 3.98 22.54
N ALA A 34 10.55 4.35 23.10
CA ALA A 34 10.73 4.42 24.56
C ALA A 34 9.87 5.54 25.19
N ALA A 35 9.83 6.72 24.57
CA ALA A 35 9.00 7.83 25.04
C ALA A 35 7.51 7.48 24.93
N LEU A 36 7.08 6.88 23.80
CA LEU A 36 5.71 6.41 23.62
C LEU A 36 5.31 5.38 24.69
N LYS A 37 6.17 4.37 24.93
CA LYS A 37 5.95 3.34 25.98
C LYS A 37 5.72 3.95 27.36
N THR A 38 6.42 5.05 27.68
CA THR A 38 6.33 5.69 29.00
C THR A 38 4.99 6.38 29.24
N ILE A 39 4.40 7.00 28.20
CA ILE A 39 3.20 7.83 28.36
C ILE A 39 1.92 7.15 27.89
N LEU A 40 2.03 6.08 27.09
CA LEU A 40 0.89 5.45 26.40
C LEU A 40 -0.24 5.05 27.39
N GLY A 41 0.14 4.53 28.54
CA GLY A 41 -0.81 4.07 29.56
C GLY A 41 -1.71 5.16 30.18
N GLU A 42 -1.43 6.44 29.93
CA GLU A 42 -2.26 7.56 30.37
C GLU A 42 -3.45 7.83 29.43
N TYR A 43 -3.44 7.26 28.23
CA TYR A 43 -4.42 7.50 27.17
C TYR A 43 -5.33 6.29 26.98
N GLU A 44 -6.55 6.55 26.56
CA GLU A 44 -7.54 5.51 26.23
C GLU A 44 -7.50 5.16 24.73
N VAL A 45 -7.02 6.11 23.91
CA VAL A 45 -6.92 5.97 22.44
C VAL A 45 -5.56 6.44 21.96
N LEU A 46 -4.94 5.69 21.07
CA LEU A 46 -3.76 6.06 20.32
C LEU A 46 -4.15 6.22 18.83
N ALA A 47 -3.92 7.40 18.26
CA ALA A 47 -4.07 7.67 16.83
C ALA A 47 -2.69 7.76 16.17
N VAL A 48 -2.46 6.93 15.15
CA VAL A 48 -1.19 6.85 14.40
C VAL A 48 -1.39 6.86 12.90
N ARG A 49 -0.30 7.06 12.15
CA ARG A 49 -0.18 6.77 10.72
C ARG A 49 0.89 5.68 10.52
N SER A 50 1.87 5.92 9.67
CA SER A 50 2.92 4.96 9.32
C SER A 50 4.25 5.15 10.07
N ALA A 51 4.52 6.34 10.60
CA ALA A 51 5.81 6.66 11.21
C ALA A 51 5.96 6.02 12.59
N THR A 52 4.93 6.07 13.43
CA THR A 52 4.93 5.48 14.77
C THR A 52 4.84 3.96 14.70
N LYS A 53 5.84 3.26 15.27
CA LYS A 53 5.85 1.79 15.41
C LYS A 53 5.27 1.39 16.77
N VAL A 54 4.16 0.66 16.75
CA VAL A 54 3.48 0.16 17.96
C VAL A 54 3.79 -1.33 18.11
N THR A 55 4.96 -1.61 18.67
CA THR A 55 5.49 -2.97 18.85
C THR A 55 4.95 -3.63 20.11
N ALA A 56 5.18 -4.95 20.27
CA ALA A 56 4.87 -5.68 21.50
C ALA A 56 5.53 -5.05 22.73
N ASP A 57 6.76 -4.49 22.58
CA ASP A 57 7.45 -3.80 23.67
C ASP A 57 6.74 -2.52 24.09
N VAL A 58 6.27 -1.71 23.14
CA VAL A 58 5.46 -0.51 23.41
C VAL A 58 4.16 -0.88 24.13
N LEU A 59 3.56 -2.00 23.79
CA LEU A 59 2.32 -2.52 24.36
C LEU A 59 2.53 -3.38 25.62
N GLU A 60 3.73 -3.46 26.16
CA GLU A 60 4.01 -4.30 27.36
C GLU A 60 3.10 -3.95 28.54
N LYS A 61 2.94 -2.64 28.79
CA LYS A 61 2.08 -2.08 29.84
C LYS A 61 1.15 -1.01 29.26
N PRO A 62 0.08 -1.41 28.54
CA PRO A 62 -0.78 -0.47 27.83
C PRO A 62 -1.61 0.44 28.75
N GLY A 63 -1.67 0.15 30.05
CA GLY A 63 -2.38 0.95 31.03
C GLY A 63 -3.87 1.09 30.71
N ARG A 64 -4.33 2.31 30.42
CA ARG A 64 -5.73 2.63 30.08
C ARG A 64 -6.07 2.47 28.60
N LEU A 65 -5.11 2.12 27.75
CA LEU A 65 -5.29 2.04 26.30
C LEU A 65 -6.34 0.97 25.95
N LYS A 66 -7.35 1.35 25.19
CA LYS A 66 -8.45 0.48 24.72
C LYS A 66 -8.45 0.35 23.21
N LEU A 67 -7.98 1.37 22.50
CA LEU A 67 -8.11 1.47 21.05
C LEU A 67 -6.87 2.10 20.41
N ILE A 68 -6.41 1.49 19.32
CA ILE A 68 -5.42 2.05 18.41
C ILE A 68 -6.10 2.29 17.08
N GLY A 69 -6.16 3.54 16.63
CA GLY A 69 -6.69 3.92 15.33
C GLY A 69 -5.56 4.30 14.38
N ARG A 70 -5.52 3.68 13.20
CA ARG A 70 -4.55 4.02 12.16
C ARG A 70 -5.20 4.77 11.01
N ALA A 71 -4.75 6.00 10.72
CA ALA A 71 -5.13 6.73 9.52
C ALA A 71 -4.38 6.13 8.30
N GLY A 72 -4.99 5.15 7.67
CA GLY A 72 -4.48 4.38 6.53
C GLY A 72 -5.03 2.96 6.50
N VAL A 73 -4.82 2.25 5.40
CA VAL A 73 -5.39 0.92 5.16
C VAL A 73 -4.58 -0.19 5.83
N GLY A 74 -3.26 -0.23 5.60
CA GLY A 74 -2.40 -1.26 6.21
C GLY A 74 -2.18 -0.99 7.70
N VAL A 75 -1.79 -2.00 8.46
CA VAL A 75 -1.49 -1.91 9.91
C VAL A 75 -0.11 -2.51 10.25
N ASP A 76 0.76 -2.56 9.26
CA ASP A 76 2.08 -3.23 9.35
C ASP A 76 3.00 -2.62 10.43
N ASN A 77 2.75 -1.38 10.82
CA ASN A 77 3.46 -0.70 11.91
C ASN A 77 2.89 -0.96 13.31
N ILE A 78 1.85 -1.79 13.44
CA ILE A 78 1.20 -2.13 14.70
C ILE A 78 1.27 -3.65 14.89
N ASP A 79 1.79 -4.09 16.03
CA ASP A 79 1.71 -5.50 16.45
C ASP A 79 0.28 -5.81 16.89
N VAL A 80 -0.53 -6.24 15.92
CA VAL A 80 -1.96 -6.52 16.12
C VAL A 80 -2.16 -7.69 17.08
N GLU A 81 -1.29 -8.71 17.04
CA GLU A 81 -1.38 -9.85 17.97
C GLU A 81 -1.08 -9.43 19.40
N ALA A 82 -0.04 -8.61 19.61
CA ALA A 82 0.27 -8.08 20.93
C ALA A 82 -0.88 -7.19 21.46
N ALA A 83 -1.45 -6.33 20.59
CA ALA A 83 -2.62 -5.52 20.95
C ALA A 83 -3.81 -6.41 21.37
N THR A 84 -4.09 -7.47 20.63
CA THR A 84 -5.17 -8.43 20.91
C THR A 84 -4.96 -9.11 22.27
N ARG A 85 -3.75 -9.62 22.51
CA ARG A 85 -3.40 -10.25 23.82
C ARG A 85 -3.57 -9.29 25.00
N LYS A 86 -3.44 -7.98 24.77
CA LYS A 86 -3.58 -6.93 25.79
C LYS A 86 -5.00 -6.36 25.88
N GLY A 87 -5.96 -6.90 25.13
CA GLY A 87 -7.33 -6.41 25.12
C GLY A 87 -7.53 -5.08 24.39
N VAL A 88 -6.55 -4.67 23.55
CA VAL A 88 -6.58 -3.42 22.79
C VAL A 88 -7.11 -3.68 21.39
N VAL A 89 -8.15 -2.94 21.01
CA VAL A 89 -8.70 -3.00 19.64
C VAL A 89 -7.80 -2.19 18.68
N VAL A 90 -7.58 -2.71 17.48
CA VAL A 90 -6.93 -2.01 16.39
C VAL A 90 -7.94 -1.76 15.29
N MET A 91 -8.04 -0.53 14.82
CA MET A 91 -8.89 -0.16 13.68
C MET A 91 -8.12 0.66 12.64
N ASN A 92 -8.60 0.65 11.40
CA ASN A 92 -8.01 1.37 10.29
C ASN A 92 -9.05 2.20 9.51
N THR A 93 -8.61 2.81 8.40
CA THR A 93 -9.46 3.61 7.51
C THR A 93 -9.48 3.00 6.11
N PRO A 94 -10.30 1.95 5.86
CA PRO A 94 -10.35 1.29 4.56
C PRO A 94 -10.89 2.24 3.49
N GLY A 95 -10.26 2.20 2.31
CA GLY A 95 -10.68 2.99 1.16
C GLY A 95 -10.11 4.42 1.09
N GLY A 96 -9.67 5.00 2.21
CA GLY A 96 -9.25 6.41 2.27
C GLY A 96 -8.13 6.80 1.31
N ASN A 97 -7.21 5.89 1.00
CA ASN A 97 -6.10 6.12 0.07
C ASN A 97 -6.19 5.31 -1.24
N SER A 98 -7.29 4.61 -1.48
CA SER A 98 -7.37 3.67 -2.60
C SER A 98 -7.23 4.33 -3.97
N VAL A 99 -7.74 5.54 -4.14
CA VAL A 99 -7.61 6.32 -5.38
C VAL A 99 -6.15 6.70 -5.61
N ALA A 100 -5.47 7.22 -4.60
CA ALA A 100 -4.06 7.62 -4.68
C ALA A 100 -3.16 6.45 -5.10
N VAL A 101 -3.32 5.27 -4.46
CA VAL A 101 -2.55 4.07 -4.83
C VAL A 101 -2.85 3.61 -6.25
N ALA A 102 -4.12 3.63 -6.68
CA ALA A 102 -4.50 3.24 -8.02
C ALA A 102 -3.89 4.17 -9.08
N GLU A 103 -3.83 5.46 -8.82
CA GLU A 103 -3.25 6.45 -9.73
C GLU A 103 -1.72 6.36 -9.79
N LEU A 104 -1.05 6.17 -8.66
CA LEU A 104 0.38 5.89 -8.64
C LEU A 104 0.71 4.62 -9.44
N THR A 105 -0.07 3.55 -9.23
CA THR A 105 0.08 2.28 -9.96
C THR A 105 0.02 2.49 -11.48
N LEU A 106 -0.98 3.22 -11.95
CA LEU A 106 -1.12 3.53 -13.38
C LEU A 106 0.00 4.44 -13.87
N GLY A 107 0.38 5.44 -13.09
CA GLY A 107 1.51 6.32 -13.38
C GLY A 107 2.82 5.54 -13.59
N LEU A 108 3.11 4.57 -12.71
CA LEU A 108 4.28 3.70 -12.81
C LEU A 108 4.20 2.76 -14.02
N MET A 109 3.02 2.20 -14.32
CA MET A 109 2.81 1.40 -15.55
C MET A 109 3.15 2.22 -16.80
N LEU A 110 2.60 3.42 -16.93
CA LEU A 110 2.84 4.30 -18.07
C LEU A 110 4.31 4.76 -18.14
N ALA A 111 4.92 5.02 -16.99
CA ALA A 111 6.33 5.42 -16.91
C ALA A 111 7.26 4.30 -17.40
N LEU A 112 6.98 3.03 -17.05
CA LEU A 112 7.71 1.87 -17.56
C LEU A 112 7.53 1.71 -19.07
N LEU A 113 6.28 1.66 -19.54
CA LEU A 113 5.95 1.41 -20.94
C LEU A 113 6.55 2.45 -21.88
N ARG A 114 6.69 3.69 -21.43
CA ARG A 114 7.12 4.84 -22.24
C ARG A 114 8.53 5.35 -21.91
N TYR A 115 9.29 4.64 -21.06
CA TYR A 115 10.64 5.04 -20.59
C TYR A 115 10.68 6.48 -20.04
N LEU A 116 9.61 6.93 -19.36
CA LEU A 116 9.47 8.35 -18.98
C LEU A 116 10.62 8.83 -18.11
N VAL A 117 10.98 8.08 -17.08
CA VAL A 117 12.01 8.49 -16.12
C VAL A 117 13.40 8.63 -16.81
N PRO A 118 13.94 7.61 -17.51
CA PRO A 118 15.23 7.76 -18.17
C PRO A 118 15.20 8.76 -19.32
N ALA A 119 14.09 8.90 -20.04
CA ALA A 119 13.96 9.88 -21.12
C ALA A 119 13.98 11.32 -20.59
N ILE A 120 13.24 11.59 -19.50
CA ILE A 120 13.24 12.89 -18.82
C ILE A 120 14.63 13.22 -18.30
N SER A 121 15.28 12.28 -17.60
CA SER A 121 16.63 12.45 -17.06
C SER A 121 17.66 12.73 -18.14
N SER A 122 17.62 12.00 -19.27
CA SER A 122 18.48 12.22 -20.44
C SER A 122 18.29 13.62 -21.04
N THR A 123 17.04 14.01 -21.28
CA THR A 123 16.72 15.31 -21.88
C THR A 123 17.12 16.47 -20.95
N LYS A 124 16.84 16.37 -19.64
CA LYS A 124 17.28 17.38 -18.66
C LYS A 124 18.80 17.50 -18.55
N ALA A 125 19.53 16.42 -18.87
CA ALA A 125 21.00 16.42 -18.97
C ALA A 125 21.51 16.91 -20.32
N GLY A 126 20.67 17.52 -21.17
CA GLY A 126 21.03 18.07 -22.47
C GLY A 126 21.22 17.02 -23.58
N ARG A 127 20.84 15.76 -23.36
CA ARG A 127 20.99 14.70 -24.37
C ARG A 127 19.66 14.47 -25.10
N TRP A 128 19.69 14.52 -26.42
CA TRP A 128 18.50 14.31 -27.28
C TRP A 128 18.52 12.89 -27.88
N GLU A 129 18.22 11.87 -27.00
CA GLU A 129 18.38 10.45 -27.34
C GLU A 129 17.09 9.81 -27.86
N LYS A 130 16.38 10.46 -28.81
CA LYS A 130 15.09 10.01 -29.35
C LYS A 130 15.09 8.53 -29.79
N LYS A 131 16.18 8.08 -30.46
CA LYS A 131 16.29 6.70 -30.95
C LYS A 131 16.38 5.67 -29.83
N ARG A 132 17.02 6.01 -28.69
CA ARG A 132 17.14 5.14 -27.51
C ARG A 132 15.79 4.81 -26.91
N PHE A 133 14.85 5.75 -26.95
CA PHE A 133 13.52 5.62 -26.31
C PHE A 133 12.40 5.34 -27.32
N ALA A 134 12.72 5.00 -28.59
CA ALA A 134 11.73 4.76 -29.62
C ALA A 134 10.98 3.43 -29.51
N GLY A 135 11.45 2.49 -28.64
CA GLY A 135 10.86 1.17 -28.44
C GLY A 135 9.75 1.11 -27.37
N GLY A 136 9.15 2.25 -27.00
CA GLY A 136 8.08 2.30 -26.00
C GLY A 136 6.80 1.61 -26.45
N HIS A 137 5.99 1.20 -25.49
CA HIS A 137 4.71 0.51 -25.70
C HIS A 137 3.53 1.36 -25.25
N GLU A 138 2.36 1.07 -25.80
CA GLU A 138 1.07 1.62 -25.35
C GLU A 138 0.42 0.66 -24.37
N LEU A 139 -0.39 1.17 -23.44
CA LEU A 139 -1.25 0.35 -22.58
C LEU A 139 -2.47 -0.19 -23.36
N PHE A 140 -2.86 0.51 -24.43
CA PHE A 140 -3.92 0.11 -25.33
C PHE A 140 -3.71 -1.32 -25.85
N ARG A 141 -4.77 -2.16 -25.79
CA ARG A 141 -4.74 -3.58 -26.19
C ARG A 141 -3.78 -4.50 -25.43
N LYS A 142 -3.11 -4.02 -24.37
CA LYS A 142 -2.35 -4.89 -23.47
C LYS A 142 -3.27 -5.66 -22.54
N THR A 143 -2.84 -6.83 -22.11
CA THR A 143 -3.49 -7.59 -21.04
C THR A 143 -2.85 -7.21 -19.70
N VAL A 144 -3.62 -6.58 -18.82
CA VAL A 144 -3.22 -6.26 -17.45
C VAL A 144 -3.77 -7.32 -16.51
N GLY A 145 -2.88 -8.01 -15.81
CA GLY A 145 -3.20 -9.01 -14.78
C GLY A 145 -3.16 -8.37 -13.40
N LEU A 146 -4.28 -8.38 -12.69
CA LEU A 146 -4.38 -7.84 -11.33
C LEU A 146 -4.39 -8.98 -10.31
N LEU A 147 -3.34 -9.08 -9.51
CA LEU A 147 -3.26 -9.99 -8.38
C LEU A 147 -3.89 -9.32 -7.16
N GLY A 148 -5.12 -9.70 -6.84
CA GLY A 148 -5.99 -9.03 -5.87
C GLY A 148 -7.00 -8.10 -6.55
N PHE A 149 -8.28 -8.25 -6.20
CA PHE A 149 -9.40 -7.48 -6.79
C PHE A 149 -10.25 -6.75 -5.73
N GLY A 150 -9.59 -6.31 -4.65
CA GLY A 150 -10.16 -5.44 -3.63
C GLY A 150 -10.37 -4.00 -4.13
N SER A 151 -10.55 -3.05 -3.21
CA SER A 151 -10.85 -1.65 -3.54
C SER A 151 -9.85 -1.03 -4.52
N ILE A 152 -8.53 -1.24 -4.31
CA ILE A 152 -7.48 -0.70 -5.18
C ILE A 152 -7.48 -1.41 -6.55
N GLY A 153 -7.52 -2.76 -6.56
CA GLY A 153 -7.53 -3.53 -7.81
C GLY A 153 -8.69 -3.15 -8.73
N GLN A 154 -9.88 -2.91 -8.17
CA GLN A 154 -11.05 -2.45 -8.93
C GLN A 154 -10.84 -1.06 -9.54
N LEU A 155 -10.25 -0.12 -8.80
CA LEU A 155 -9.95 1.22 -9.30
C LEU A 155 -8.86 1.21 -10.39
N VAL A 156 -7.87 0.34 -10.27
CA VAL A 156 -6.86 0.11 -11.32
C VAL A 156 -7.51 -0.51 -12.56
N ALA A 157 -8.38 -1.51 -12.38
CA ALA A 157 -9.13 -2.13 -13.48
C ALA A 157 -9.91 -1.11 -14.30
N GLN A 158 -10.70 -0.26 -13.63
CA GLN A 158 -11.48 0.79 -14.28
C GLN A 158 -10.62 1.71 -15.15
N ARG A 159 -9.47 2.14 -14.61
CA ARG A 159 -8.53 3.02 -15.32
C ARG A 159 -7.88 2.31 -16.50
N CYS A 160 -7.42 1.07 -16.34
CA CYS A 160 -6.83 0.29 -17.42
C CYS A 160 -7.83 0.03 -18.55
N ILE A 161 -9.08 -0.28 -18.23
CA ILE A 161 -10.15 -0.46 -19.22
C ILE A 161 -10.43 0.83 -19.98
N ALA A 162 -10.43 1.99 -19.29
CA ALA A 162 -10.58 3.29 -19.94
C ALA A 162 -9.42 3.62 -20.92
N PHE A 163 -8.22 3.07 -20.67
CA PHE A 163 -7.10 3.11 -21.61
C PHE A 163 -7.19 2.08 -22.75
N GLY A 164 -8.27 1.29 -22.81
CA GLY A 164 -8.46 0.26 -23.84
C GLY A 164 -7.66 -1.03 -23.62
N ALA A 165 -7.20 -1.27 -22.39
CA ALA A 165 -6.55 -2.53 -22.02
C ALA A 165 -7.59 -3.62 -21.74
N THR A 166 -7.19 -4.89 -21.93
CA THR A 166 -7.92 -6.04 -21.41
C THR A 166 -7.48 -6.30 -19.98
N VAL A 167 -8.44 -6.42 -19.05
CA VAL A 167 -8.11 -6.69 -17.64
C VAL A 167 -8.52 -8.11 -17.27
N ILE A 168 -7.57 -8.87 -16.74
CA ILE A 168 -7.78 -10.15 -16.07
C ILE A 168 -7.39 -10.02 -14.61
N ALA A 169 -8.06 -10.72 -13.72
CA ALA A 169 -7.77 -10.62 -12.29
C ALA A 169 -7.86 -11.97 -11.60
N TYR A 170 -7.08 -12.14 -10.56
CA TYR A 170 -7.19 -13.24 -9.60
C TYR A 170 -7.45 -12.68 -8.21
N ASP A 171 -8.46 -13.22 -7.55
CA ASP A 171 -8.73 -13.01 -6.14
C ASP A 171 -9.30 -14.30 -5.56
N PRO A 172 -8.81 -14.81 -4.41
CA PRO A 172 -9.37 -16.02 -3.80
C PRO A 172 -10.82 -15.82 -3.32
N HIS A 173 -11.24 -14.56 -3.11
CA HIS A 173 -12.59 -14.18 -2.71
C HIS A 173 -13.17 -13.17 -3.70
N PRO A 174 -13.47 -13.59 -4.95
CA PRO A 174 -13.95 -12.68 -5.98
C PRO A 174 -15.29 -12.06 -5.55
N VAL A 175 -15.31 -10.74 -5.40
CA VAL A 175 -16.52 -10.00 -5.10
C VAL A 175 -17.42 -9.90 -6.32
N GLU A 176 -18.73 -9.86 -6.13
CA GLU A 176 -19.70 -9.64 -7.21
C GLU A 176 -19.37 -8.40 -8.07
N ALA A 177 -18.74 -7.39 -7.47
CA ALA A 177 -18.23 -6.22 -8.17
C ALA A 177 -17.23 -6.55 -9.30
N ALA A 178 -16.48 -7.66 -9.22
CA ALA A 178 -15.58 -8.09 -10.27
C ALA A 178 -16.32 -8.37 -11.58
N ARG A 179 -17.49 -9.01 -11.53
CA ARG A 179 -18.33 -9.32 -12.69
C ARG A 179 -18.87 -8.07 -13.39
N ARG A 180 -19.05 -6.97 -12.64
CA ARG A 180 -19.58 -5.70 -13.17
C ARG A 180 -18.51 -4.75 -13.68
N SER A 181 -17.25 -5.00 -13.35
CA SER A 181 -16.14 -4.09 -13.68
C SER A 181 -15.62 -4.20 -15.11
N GLY A 182 -16.01 -5.23 -15.86
CA GLY A 182 -15.43 -5.56 -17.16
C GLY A 182 -14.11 -6.33 -17.09
N ALA A 183 -13.63 -6.68 -15.89
CA ALA A 183 -12.46 -7.55 -15.71
C ALA A 183 -12.86 -9.03 -15.73
N GLN A 184 -12.06 -9.88 -16.35
CA GLN A 184 -12.25 -11.33 -16.35
C GLN A 184 -11.53 -11.94 -15.15
N ILE A 185 -12.23 -12.66 -14.28
CA ILE A 185 -11.61 -13.44 -13.20
C ILE A 185 -11.05 -14.74 -13.78
N VAL A 186 -9.79 -15.02 -13.48
CA VAL A 186 -9.04 -16.17 -13.99
C VAL A 186 -8.28 -16.87 -12.84
N PRO A 187 -7.90 -18.16 -13.02
CA PRO A 187 -6.96 -18.82 -12.10
C PRO A 187 -5.62 -18.10 -12.04
N LEU A 188 -4.90 -18.24 -10.90
CA LEU A 188 -3.62 -17.57 -10.64
C LEU A 188 -2.58 -17.84 -11.75
N ASP A 189 -2.42 -19.09 -12.13
CA ASP A 189 -1.48 -19.50 -13.18
C ASP A 189 -1.82 -18.90 -14.54
N GLU A 190 -3.11 -18.77 -14.85
CA GLU A 190 -3.58 -18.18 -16.10
C GLU A 190 -3.28 -16.69 -16.12
N LEU A 191 -3.42 -15.99 -14.98
CA LEU A 191 -3.08 -14.58 -14.85
C LEU A 191 -1.62 -14.35 -15.26
N PHE A 192 -0.66 -15.08 -14.70
CA PHE A 192 0.76 -14.91 -15.02
C PHE A 192 1.10 -15.24 -16.47
N ARG A 193 0.46 -16.30 -17.04
CA ARG A 193 0.72 -16.68 -18.44
C ARG A 193 0.16 -15.71 -19.48
N ARG A 194 -0.95 -15.04 -19.17
CA ARG A 194 -1.67 -14.19 -20.14
C ARG A 194 -1.30 -12.71 -20.05
N ALA A 195 -0.88 -12.25 -18.88
CA ALA A 195 -0.63 -10.84 -18.66
C ALA A 195 0.61 -10.33 -19.40
N ASP A 196 0.49 -9.17 -20.03
CA ASP A 196 1.62 -8.36 -20.49
C ASP A 196 2.17 -7.50 -19.34
N ILE A 197 1.31 -7.14 -18.38
CA ILE A 197 1.67 -6.38 -17.18
C ILE A 197 0.98 -7.04 -16.00
N VAL A 198 1.73 -7.41 -14.96
CA VAL A 198 1.19 -7.89 -13.69
C VAL A 198 1.26 -6.79 -12.65
N SER A 199 0.15 -6.49 -11.98
CA SER A 199 0.08 -5.52 -10.89
C SER A 199 -0.48 -6.16 -9.63
N LEU A 200 0.16 -5.86 -8.49
CA LEU A 200 -0.11 -6.52 -7.21
C LEU A 200 -0.97 -5.63 -6.31
N HIS A 201 -2.05 -6.21 -5.79
CA HIS A 201 -3.03 -5.52 -4.93
C HIS A 201 -3.53 -6.43 -3.80
N VAL A 202 -2.70 -7.38 -3.34
CA VAL A 202 -2.97 -8.27 -2.21
C VAL A 202 -2.27 -7.77 -0.94
N PRO A 203 -2.77 -8.08 0.26
CA PRO A 203 -2.04 -7.83 1.49
C PRO A 203 -0.86 -8.77 1.64
N LEU A 204 0.13 -8.41 2.46
CA LEU A 204 1.16 -9.34 2.91
C LEU A 204 0.58 -10.25 3.99
N ALA A 205 0.61 -11.54 3.74
CA ALA A 205 0.20 -12.63 4.63
C ALA A 205 1.06 -13.87 4.34
N ASP A 206 0.95 -14.91 5.13
CA ASP A 206 1.73 -16.15 4.91
C ASP A 206 1.53 -16.72 3.50
N GLY A 207 0.30 -16.72 3.00
CA GLY A 207 -0.03 -17.20 1.65
C GLY A 207 0.37 -16.27 0.49
N THR A 208 0.80 -15.04 0.78
CA THR A 208 1.22 -14.05 -0.24
C THR A 208 2.69 -13.66 -0.13
N ARG A 209 3.40 -14.13 0.89
CA ARG A 209 4.83 -13.91 1.05
C ARG A 209 5.61 -14.60 -0.07
N ASN A 210 6.44 -13.84 -0.79
CA ASN A 210 7.18 -14.28 -1.98
C ASN A 210 6.32 -14.99 -3.02
N LEU A 211 5.02 -14.63 -3.09
CA LEU A 211 4.07 -15.22 -4.03
C LEU A 211 4.53 -15.02 -5.48
N VAL A 212 5.15 -13.86 -5.77
CA VAL A 212 5.76 -13.60 -7.08
C VAL A 212 7.26 -13.89 -6.98
N GLY A 213 7.59 -15.15 -7.16
CA GLY A 213 8.96 -15.66 -7.16
C GLY A 213 9.39 -16.22 -8.52
N ARG A 214 10.52 -16.94 -8.55
CA ARG A 214 11.08 -17.54 -9.79
C ARG A 214 10.06 -18.37 -10.57
N ALA A 215 9.20 -19.13 -9.88
CA ALA A 215 8.21 -19.98 -10.54
C ALA A 215 7.19 -19.16 -11.33
N GLN A 216 6.66 -18.09 -10.74
CA GLN A 216 5.70 -17.20 -11.38
C GLN A 216 6.35 -16.39 -12.50
N LEU A 217 7.53 -15.83 -12.25
CA LEU A 217 8.29 -15.07 -13.24
C LEU A 217 8.62 -15.91 -14.49
N LYS A 218 8.98 -17.20 -14.29
CA LYS A 218 9.31 -18.12 -15.40
C LYS A 218 8.12 -18.39 -16.34
N VAL A 219 6.88 -18.34 -15.85
CA VAL A 219 5.70 -18.59 -16.69
C VAL A 219 5.10 -17.32 -17.29
N MET A 220 5.59 -16.16 -16.88
CA MET A 220 5.22 -14.88 -17.48
C MET A 220 5.73 -14.79 -18.93
N ARG A 221 5.06 -13.98 -19.72
CA ARG A 221 5.50 -13.70 -21.09
C ARG A 221 6.85 -12.99 -21.07
N ARG A 222 7.79 -13.43 -21.91
CA ARG A 222 9.05 -12.74 -22.05
C ARG A 222 8.81 -11.29 -22.50
N GLY A 223 9.45 -10.34 -21.83
CA GLY A 223 9.25 -8.92 -22.09
C GLY A 223 8.01 -8.32 -21.43
N SER A 224 7.40 -9.03 -20.46
CA SER A 224 6.31 -8.51 -19.62
C SER A 224 6.82 -7.53 -18.55
N TYR A 225 5.88 -6.92 -17.83
CA TYR A 225 6.15 -5.92 -16.80
C TYR A 225 5.54 -6.33 -15.46
N LEU A 226 6.17 -5.90 -14.35
CA LEU A 226 5.69 -6.11 -13.00
C LEU A 226 5.55 -4.79 -12.25
N VAL A 227 4.42 -4.57 -11.56
CA VAL A 227 4.20 -3.38 -10.72
C VAL A 227 3.75 -3.81 -9.32
N ASN A 228 4.43 -3.32 -8.29
CA ASN A 228 4.08 -3.55 -6.89
C ASN A 228 3.94 -2.24 -6.11
N CYS A 229 2.69 -1.81 -5.92
CA CYS A 229 2.32 -0.71 -5.01
C CYS A 229 1.49 -1.25 -3.81
N ALA A 230 1.60 -2.56 -3.50
CA ALA A 230 0.85 -3.19 -2.43
C ALA A 230 1.69 -3.29 -1.15
N ARG A 231 2.55 -4.31 -1.04
CA ARG A 231 3.45 -4.50 0.12
C ARG A 231 4.80 -5.08 -0.31
N GLY A 232 5.86 -4.70 0.40
CA GLY A 232 7.13 -5.41 0.36
C GLY A 232 6.98 -6.85 0.84
N GLY A 233 7.85 -7.74 0.39
CA GLY A 233 7.81 -9.17 0.74
C GLY A 233 6.76 -10.02 0.01
N ILE A 234 5.87 -9.44 -0.83
CA ILE A 234 5.01 -10.21 -1.74
C ILE A 234 5.83 -10.73 -2.93
N VAL A 235 6.87 -10.01 -3.27
CA VAL A 235 7.78 -10.31 -4.38
C VAL A 235 9.11 -10.82 -3.83
N ASP A 236 9.67 -11.85 -4.44
CA ASP A 236 11.09 -12.21 -4.29
C ASP A 236 11.93 -11.21 -5.11
N GLU A 237 12.48 -10.20 -4.43
CA GLU A 237 13.21 -9.09 -5.04
C GLU A 237 14.48 -9.57 -5.78
N ALA A 238 15.12 -10.64 -5.30
CA ALA A 238 16.26 -11.24 -5.97
C ALA A 238 15.85 -11.91 -7.29
N ALA A 239 14.73 -12.63 -7.30
CA ALA A 239 14.18 -13.23 -8.50
C ALA A 239 13.76 -12.17 -9.55
N VAL A 240 13.20 -11.05 -9.11
CA VAL A 240 12.89 -9.92 -10.01
C VAL A 240 14.15 -9.32 -10.61
N ALA A 241 15.21 -9.13 -9.81
CA ALA A 241 16.48 -8.62 -10.33
C ALA A 241 17.10 -9.56 -11.38
N GLU A 242 17.00 -10.87 -11.21
CA GLU A 242 17.42 -11.86 -12.21
C GLU A 242 16.57 -11.75 -13.48
N ALA A 243 15.24 -11.70 -13.37
CA ALA A 243 14.31 -11.61 -14.49
C ALA A 243 14.45 -10.31 -15.31
N LEU A 244 14.84 -9.21 -14.66
CA LEU A 244 15.15 -7.94 -15.33
C LEU A 244 16.47 -8.01 -16.12
N ARG A 245 17.51 -8.69 -15.58
CA ARG A 245 18.81 -8.85 -16.23
C ARG A 245 18.75 -9.77 -17.43
N ASP A 246 17.99 -10.87 -17.35
CA ASP A 246 17.88 -11.85 -18.45
C ASP A 246 16.80 -11.48 -19.47
N GLY A 247 16.03 -10.40 -19.24
CA GLY A 247 14.97 -9.90 -20.11
C GLY A 247 13.70 -10.74 -20.09
N THR A 248 13.51 -11.60 -19.09
CA THR A 248 12.18 -12.20 -18.79
C THR A 248 11.19 -11.09 -18.49
N LEU A 249 11.58 -10.12 -17.65
CA LEU A 249 10.85 -8.86 -17.48
C LEU A 249 11.52 -7.75 -18.31
N ALA A 250 10.73 -7.01 -19.12
CA ALA A 250 11.19 -5.80 -19.78
C ALA A 250 11.38 -4.65 -18.78
N GLY A 251 10.59 -4.62 -17.70
CA GLY A 251 10.70 -3.64 -16.65
C GLY A 251 9.88 -4.01 -15.41
N ALA A 252 10.27 -3.44 -14.28
CA ALA A 252 9.49 -3.52 -13.05
C ALA A 252 9.44 -2.18 -12.34
N ALA A 253 8.35 -1.94 -11.60
CA ALA A 253 8.21 -0.77 -10.73
C ALA A 253 7.74 -1.18 -9.35
N MET A 254 8.37 -0.65 -8.31
CA MET A 254 8.02 -0.95 -6.92
C MET A 254 7.95 0.34 -6.10
N ASP A 255 6.84 0.51 -5.40
CA ASP A 255 6.67 1.57 -4.40
C ASP A 255 7.03 1.10 -2.99
N VAL A 256 7.18 -0.22 -2.82
CA VAL A 256 7.34 -0.90 -1.52
C VAL A 256 8.42 -1.96 -1.58
N PHE A 257 9.16 -2.15 -0.47
CA PHE A 257 10.27 -3.11 -0.37
C PHE A 257 10.13 -4.00 0.87
N ALA A 258 10.75 -5.17 0.85
CA ALA A 258 10.78 -6.07 2.00
C ALA A 258 11.47 -5.45 3.22
N THR A 259 12.44 -4.56 2.96
CA THR A 259 13.09 -3.73 3.98
C THR A 259 12.96 -2.26 3.60
N GLU A 260 12.34 -1.47 4.45
CA GLU A 260 12.15 -0.03 4.27
C GLU A 260 12.76 0.74 5.47
N PRO A 261 13.64 1.73 5.22
CA PRO A 261 14.15 2.19 3.92
C PRO A 261 14.96 1.13 3.18
N VAL A 262 14.86 1.13 1.83
CA VAL A 262 15.63 0.21 0.99
C VAL A 262 17.13 0.46 1.14
N PRO A 263 17.97 -0.58 1.33
CA PRO A 263 19.43 -0.41 1.43
C PRO A 263 20.02 0.19 0.15
N PRO A 264 21.02 1.10 0.24
CA PRO A 264 21.59 1.77 -0.93
C PRO A 264 22.26 0.82 -1.94
N ASP A 265 22.71 -0.35 -1.48
CA ASP A 265 23.36 -1.39 -2.28
C ASP A 265 22.37 -2.45 -2.80
N HIS A 266 21.06 -2.18 -2.69
CA HIS A 266 20.04 -3.12 -3.13
C HIS A 266 20.13 -3.42 -4.62
N PRO A 267 20.16 -4.70 -5.06
CA PRO A 267 20.44 -5.10 -6.44
C PRO A 267 19.51 -4.51 -7.51
N LEU A 268 18.28 -4.20 -7.16
CA LEU A 268 17.30 -3.59 -8.07
C LEU A 268 17.64 -2.13 -8.39
N LEU A 269 18.23 -1.38 -7.45
CA LEU A 269 18.48 0.06 -7.64
C LEU A 269 19.50 0.37 -8.73
N SER A 270 20.32 -0.59 -9.13
CA SER A 270 21.33 -0.45 -10.19
C SER A 270 20.81 -0.74 -11.60
N LEU A 271 19.53 -1.15 -11.76
CA LEU A 271 18.98 -1.60 -13.02
C LEU A 271 18.23 -0.46 -13.74
N ASP A 272 18.61 -0.17 -15.00
CA ASP A 272 18.00 0.88 -15.83
C ASP A 272 16.51 0.64 -16.14
N ASN A 273 16.07 -0.62 -16.13
CA ASN A 273 14.70 -1.04 -16.39
C ASN A 273 13.87 -1.27 -15.11
N PHE A 274 14.36 -0.74 -13.98
CA PHE A 274 13.66 -0.74 -12.70
C PHE A 274 13.30 0.69 -12.28
N LEU A 275 12.05 0.89 -11.86
CA LEU A 275 11.58 2.15 -11.27
C LEU A 275 11.18 1.91 -9.81
N CYS A 276 11.46 2.88 -8.95
CA CYS A 276 11.01 2.80 -7.55
C CYS A 276 10.62 4.16 -7.01
N THR A 277 9.73 4.12 -6.01
CA THR A 277 9.30 5.27 -5.22
C THR A 277 9.36 4.92 -3.73
N PRO A 278 9.56 5.89 -2.83
CA PRO A 278 9.75 5.64 -1.40
C PRO A 278 8.42 5.50 -0.64
N HIS A 279 7.61 4.49 -1.01
CA HIS A 279 6.33 4.18 -0.39
C HIS A 279 5.34 5.36 -0.41
N LEU A 280 5.09 5.89 -1.61
CA LEU A 280 4.25 7.08 -1.84
C LEU A 280 2.76 6.77 -2.06
N GLY A 281 2.35 5.50 -2.11
CA GLY A 281 1.00 5.10 -2.49
C GLY A 281 -0.13 5.87 -1.80
N ALA A 282 0.03 6.20 -0.50
CA ALA A 282 -0.95 6.98 0.27
C ALA A 282 -0.56 8.46 0.44
N SER A 283 0.55 8.91 -0.16
CA SER A 283 1.16 10.21 0.12
C SER A 283 0.63 11.31 -0.83
N THR A 284 -0.68 11.47 -0.90
CA THR A 284 -1.35 12.61 -1.54
C THR A 284 -2.11 13.43 -0.51
N GLU A 285 -2.35 14.71 -0.78
CA GLU A 285 -3.12 15.59 0.11
C GLU A 285 -4.52 15.03 0.34
N GLU A 286 -5.20 14.60 -0.71
CA GLU A 286 -6.56 14.04 -0.66
C GLU A 286 -6.60 12.70 0.09
N GLY A 287 -5.64 11.81 -0.16
CA GLY A 287 -5.55 10.52 0.51
C GLY A 287 -5.27 10.66 2.01
N GLN A 288 -4.40 11.60 2.38
CA GLN A 288 -4.09 11.89 3.78
C GLN A 288 -5.29 12.54 4.48
N LEU A 289 -5.95 13.50 3.83
CA LEU A 289 -7.15 14.13 4.34
C LEU A 289 -8.27 13.10 4.55
N ALA A 290 -8.55 12.26 3.55
CA ALA A 290 -9.59 11.25 3.64
C ALA A 290 -9.34 10.25 4.78
N CYS A 291 -8.10 9.76 4.91
CA CYS A 291 -7.75 8.84 6.00
C CYS A 291 -7.85 9.51 7.38
N ALA A 292 -7.38 10.75 7.52
CA ALA A 292 -7.41 11.46 8.80
C ALA A 292 -8.84 11.81 9.22
N SER A 293 -9.67 12.31 8.30
CA SER A 293 -11.08 12.62 8.57
C SER A 293 -11.87 11.36 8.94
N GLN A 294 -11.71 10.28 8.17
CA GLN A 294 -12.36 9.00 8.46
C GLN A 294 -11.95 8.45 9.84
N LEU A 295 -10.66 8.52 10.19
CA LEU A 295 -10.20 8.12 11.52
C LEU A 295 -10.83 8.98 12.60
N ALA A 296 -10.81 10.29 12.43
CA ALA A 296 -11.36 11.23 13.40
C ALA A 296 -12.86 10.99 13.66
N GLU A 297 -13.65 10.83 12.60
CA GLU A 297 -15.09 10.51 12.71
C GLU A 297 -15.33 9.18 13.43
N GLN A 298 -14.54 8.13 13.16
CA GLN A 298 -14.63 6.84 13.83
C GLN A 298 -14.28 6.95 15.32
N LEU A 299 -13.28 7.75 15.70
CA LEU A 299 -12.89 7.97 17.09
C LEU A 299 -13.96 8.76 17.86
N VAL A 300 -14.57 9.76 17.24
CA VAL A 300 -15.70 10.52 17.81
C VAL A 300 -16.91 9.59 18.02
N GLU A 301 -17.24 8.75 17.03
CA GLU A 301 -18.33 7.77 17.17
C GLU A 301 -18.03 6.80 18.31
N TYR A 302 -16.81 6.27 18.38
CA TYR A 302 -16.39 5.39 19.47
C TYR A 302 -16.52 6.05 20.85
N ALA A 303 -16.10 7.31 20.97
CA ALA A 303 -16.22 8.04 22.22
C ALA A 303 -17.67 8.24 22.68
N ARG A 304 -18.61 8.42 21.75
CA ARG A 304 -20.04 8.63 22.01
C ARG A 304 -20.81 7.35 22.30
N THR A 305 -20.45 6.29 21.57
CA THR A 305 -21.31 5.08 21.51
C THR A 305 -20.62 3.80 21.97
N GLY A 306 -19.30 3.81 22.11
CA GLY A 306 -18.49 2.59 22.33
C GLY A 306 -18.36 1.69 21.09
N ARG A 307 -18.96 2.06 19.95
CA ARG A 307 -18.95 1.26 18.73
C ARG A 307 -17.63 1.44 17.97
N VAL A 308 -16.94 0.33 17.70
CA VAL A 308 -15.74 0.31 16.83
C VAL A 308 -16.17 -0.02 15.40
N ARG A 309 -15.73 0.80 14.44
CA ARG A 309 -15.83 0.47 13.01
C ARG A 309 -14.48 -0.02 12.50
N HIS A 310 -14.52 -0.90 11.50
CA HIS A 310 -13.32 -1.40 10.82
C HIS A 310 -12.24 -1.94 11.77
N ALA A 311 -12.68 -2.68 12.80
CA ALA A 311 -11.77 -3.40 13.66
C ALA A 311 -10.97 -4.46 12.85
N ILE A 312 -9.67 -4.50 13.08
CA ILE A 312 -8.75 -5.49 12.49
C ILE A 312 -8.68 -6.74 13.35
N ASN A 313 -8.87 -6.58 14.66
CA ASN A 313 -8.86 -7.65 15.65
C ASN A 313 -10.10 -7.59 16.52
N VAL A 314 -10.38 -8.71 17.20
CA VAL A 314 -11.46 -8.81 18.20
C VAL A 314 -10.82 -9.30 19.49
N PRO A 315 -10.42 -8.40 20.42
CA PRO A 315 -9.91 -8.82 21.72
C PRO A 315 -11.01 -9.52 22.53
N GLY A 316 -10.70 -10.64 23.14
CA GLY A 316 -11.59 -11.34 24.08
C GLY A 316 -12.31 -12.57 23.54
N HIS A 317 -11.85 -13.14 22.42
CA HIS A 317 -12.21 -14.49 21.97
C HIS A 317 -11.04 -15.45 22.11
#